data_fd71a63ca4eb9e30a1964f49d24d8615
#
_entry.id   fd71a63ca4eb9e30a1964f49d24d8615
#
_cell.length_a   1.000
_cell.length_b   1.000
_cell.length_c   1.000
_cell.angle_alpha   90.00
_cell.angle_beta   90.00
_cell.angle_gamma   90.00
#
_symmetry.space_group_name_H-M   'P 1'
#
loop_
_entity.id
_entity.type
_entity.pdbx_description
1 polymer ?
#
loop_
_entity_poly.entity_id
_entity_poly.type
_entity_poly.pdbx_seq_one_letter_code
_entity_poly.pdbx_strand_id
1 'polypeptide(L)'
;QDRMFNNSTHIGHNKFVVHVDPAGTPQAVFTGSTNWTSTGIAGQTNNALLVEDKAVAKVFLGYWQRMHDGDKLPKPKPKLSSTMGATQQGSNFRAANETSSVVSLGGGVEIHTWFAPNMPQRKKPTSKTKPAPVPPDLQEVYRRMRMAKEAVLFLAFYPGQKGVDCMIGEAIDVGRKDSSILVVGAVSSSHAMPNYVASKKDKDTDEVVVEGDSPSTFEEGNVAIVRASRIDEKTLLGDLGVEQLTAKGGIGAIIHDKIVVIDPRSPDCTVILGSHNLGFKASYSNDENMIIVTGHRELAMAYAVHVLDVYDHYRFRAIENDRKKKGKKGWSGFLEVDDRWQEH
;
A
#
# COMPACT_ATOMS: atom_id res chain seq x y z
N GLN A 1 -20.73 5.25 -16.72
CA GLN A 1 -20.68 3.83 -17.10
C GLN A 1 -20.07 3.05 -15.96
N ASP A 2 -20.75 2.02 -15.43
CA ASP A 2 -20.33 1.29 -14.25
C ASP A 2 -19.59 0.01 -14.64
N ARG A 3 -18.48 -0.28 -13.97
CA ARG A 3 -17.79 -1.55 -14.05
C ARG A 3 -18.19 -2.43 -12.87
N MET A 4 -18.71 -3.61 -13.14
CA MET A 4 -19.24 -4.52 -12.13
C MET A 4 -18.35 -5.75 -11.95
N PHE A 5 -18.24 -6.21 -10.71
CA PHE A 5 -17.53 -7.41 -10.31
C PHE A 5 -18.50 -8.42 -9.71
N ASN A 6 -18.37 -9.69 -10.04
CA ASN A 6 -19.33 -10.72 -9.62
C ASN A 6 -18.93 -11.43 -8.31
N ASN A 7 -17.86 -11.06 -7.69
CA ASN A 7 -17.48 -11.60 -6.38
C ASN A 7 -16.67 -10.59 -5.58
N SER A 8 -16.71 -10.74 -4.26
CA SER A 8 -16.02 -9.86 -3.30
C SER A 8 -14.49 -9.96 -3.32
N THR A 9 -13.92 -10.89 -4.07
CA THR A 9 -12.46 -11.06 -4.16
C THR A 9 -11.82 -10.25 -5.27
N HIS A 10 -12.60 -9.74 -6.20
CA HIS A 10 -12.16 -8.89 -7.31
C HIS A 10 -12.83 -7.53 -7.16
N ILE A 11 -12.06 -6.47 -7.04
CA ILE A 11 -12.59 -5.13 -6.84
C ILE A 11 -11.95 -4.12 -7.80
N GLY A 12 -12.74 -3.13 -8.21
CA GLY A 12 -12.24 -1.93 -8.83
C GLY A 12 -11.62 -1.06 -7.76
N HIS A 13 -10.30 -1.05 -7.69
CA HIS A 13 -9.60 -0.40 -6.58
C HIS A 13 -8.74 0.79 -7.02
N ASN A 14 -8.78 1.14 -8.28
CA ASN A 14 -8.12 2.33 -8.83
C ASN A 14 -8.58 3.63 -8.16
N LYS A 15 -7.65 4.55 -8.01
CA LYS A 15 -7.87 5.90 -7.49
C LYS A 15 -7.05 6.86 -8.34
N PHE A 16 -7.56 7.16 -9.56
CA PHE A 16 -6.92 8.14 -10.42
C PHE A 16 -7.93 8.96 -11.22
N VAL A 17 -7.54 10.15 -11.61
CA VAL A 17 -8.24 11.03 -12.54
C VAL A 17 -7.26 11.45 -13.62
N VAL A 18 -7.67 11.36 -14.87
CA VAL A 18 -6.91 11.93 -15.99
C VAL A 18 -7.58 13.23 -16.42
N HIS A 19 -6.84 14.31 -16.39
CA HIS A 19 -7.24 15.57 -16.99
C HIS A 19 -6.98 15.52 -18.49
N VAL A 20 -8.03 15.76 -19.26
CA VAL A 20 -7.96 15.91 -20.73
C VAL A 20 -8.45 17.29 -21.12
N ASP A 21 -7.83 17.88 -22.12
CA ASP A 21 -8.27 19.18 -22.67
C ASP A 21 -9.54 19.02 -23.53
N PRO A 22 -10.17 20.12 -23.96
CA PRO A 22 -11.36 20.07 -24.81
C PRO A 22 -11.16 19.35 -26.15
N ALA A 23 -9.92 19.20 -26.63
CA ALA A 23 -9.59 18.41 -27.81
C ALA A 23 -9.39 16.92 -27.53
N GLY A 24 -9.54 16.49 -26.25
CA GLY A 24 -9.36 15.11 -25.84
C GLY A 24 -7.91 14.71 -25.60
N THR A 25 -6.99 15.66 -25.55
CA THR A 25 -5.56 15.38 -25.29
C THR A 25 -5.30 15.28 -23.80
N PRO A 26 -4.71 14.17 -23.29
CA PRO A 26 -4.36 14.05 -21.89
C PRO A 26 -3.26 15.05 -21.50
N GLN A 27 -3.44 15.72 -20.36
CA GLN A 27 -2.56 16.77 -19.86
C GLN A 27 -1.88 16.39 -18.56
N ALA A 28 -2.62 15.78 -17.63
CA ALA A 28 -2.15 15.45 -16.30
C ALA A 28 -2.88 14.22 -15.75
N VAL A 29 -2.30 13.58 -14.74
CA VAL A 29 -2.94 12.53 -13.95
C VAL A 29 -2.77 12.80 -12.46
N PHE A 30 -3.86 12.67 -11.73
CA PHE A 30 -3.89 12.63 -10.28
C PHE A 30 -4.09 11.17 -9.84
N THR A 31 -3.22 10.65 -8.97
CA THR A 31 -3.29 9.27 -8.47
C THR A 31 -2.79 9.17 -7.04
N GLY A 32 -3.05 8.05 -6.37
CA GLY A 32 -2.62 7.81 -4.99
C GLY A 32 -3.42 6.72 -4.30
N SER A 33 -3.41 6.74 -2.98
CA SER A 33 -4.08 5.73 -2.15
C SER A 33 -5.48 6.14 -1.69
N THR A 34 -5.86 7.42 -1.81
CA THR A 34 -7.04 8.02 -1.21
C THR A 34 -8.34 7.49 -1.80
N ASN A 35 -9.17 6.85 -0.99
CA ASN A 35 -10.57 6.62 -1.34
C ASN A 35 -11.33 7.97 -1.26
N TRP A 36 -12.12 8.28 -2.27
CA TRP A 36 -12.90 9.52 -2.31
C TRP A 36 -14.20 9.37 -1.50
N THR A 37 -14.04 9.07 -0.24
CA THR A 37 -15.09 8.92 0.76
C THR A 37 -14.75 9.80 1.96
N SER A 38 -15.72 10.12 2.79
CA SER A 38 -15.50 10.92 4.02
C SER A 38 -14.40 10.31 4.90
N THR A 39 -14.44 9.00 5.12
CA THR A 39 -13.43 8.29 5.91
C THR A 39 -12.06 8.25 5.23
N GLY A 40 -12.01 8.11 3.91
CA GLY A 40 -10.76 8.10 3.15
C GLY A 40 -10.06 9.46 3.16
N ILE A 41 -10.83 10.55 3.12
CA ILE A 41 -10.28 11.91 3.09
C ILE A 41 -9.94 12.42 4.50
N ALA A 42 -10.77 12.14 5.50
CA ALA A 42 -10.66 12.75 6.81
C ALA A 42 -10.19 11.81 7.94
N GLY A 43 -10.27 10.48 7.76
CA GLY A 43 -10.05 9.51 8.83
C GLY A 43 -8.87 8.56 8.63
N GLN A 44 -8.12 8.69 7.55
CA GLN A 44 -7.02 7.77 7.21
C GLN A 44 -5.80 8.54 6.72
N THR A 45 -4.60 8.03 7.01
CA THR A 45 -3.43 8.51 6.29
C THR A 45 -3.49 8.04 4.84
N ASN A 46 -3.27 8.93 3.94
CA ASN A 46 -3.29 8.67 2.50
C ASN A 46 -2.29 9.57 1.78
N ASN A 47 -1.93 9.19 0.59
CA ASN A 47 -1.14 10.01 -0.30
C ASN A 47 -1.86 10.27 -1.62
N ALA A 48 -1.45 11.33 -2.28
CA ALA A 48 -1.84 11.66 -3.64
C ALA A 48 -0.70 12.36 -4.35
N LEU A 49 -0.59 12.15 -5.65
CA LEU A 49 0.38 12.78 -6.51
C LEU A 49 -0.30 13.28 -7.79
N LEU A 50 -0.07 14.53 -8.12
CA LEU A 50 -0.40 15.10 -9.42
C LEU A 50 0.85 15.07 -10.30
N VAL A 51 0.73 14.46 -11.47
CA VAL A 51 1.79 14.44 -12.50
C VAL A 51 1.29 15.21 -13.71
N GLU A 52 1.85 16.38 -13.93
CA GLU A 52 1.55 17.26 -15.06
C GLU A 52 2.48 16.91 -16.25
N ASP A 53 2.24 15.73 -16.80
CA ASP A 53 2.95 15.25 -17.98
C ASP A 53 1.99 14.52 -18.93
N LYS A 54 2.02 14.91 -20.20
CA LYS A 54 1.11 14.38 -21.24
C LYS A 54 1.36 12.90 -21.55
N ALA A 55 2.59 12.44 -21.50
CA ALA A 55 2.94 11.07 -21.82
C ALA A 55 2.48 10.14 -20.68
N VAL A 56 2.72 10.53 -19.44
CA VAL A 56 2.21 9.79 -18.26
C VAL A 56 0.69 9.78 -18.26
N ALA A 57 0.03 10.92 -18.47
CA ALA A 57 -1.42 11.02 -18.53
C ALA A 57 -2.01 10.14 -19.65
N LYS A 58 -1.34 10.05 -20.81
CA LYS A 58 -1.72 9.17 -21.92
C LYS A 58 -1.66 7.70 -21.55
N VAL A 59 -0.68 7.28 -20.75
CA VAL A 59 -0.56 5.90 -20.25
C VAL A 59 -1.79 5.54 -19.39
N PHE A 60 -2.19 6.42 -18.48
CA PHE A 60 -3.37 6.21 -17.64
C PHE A 60 -4.68 6.25 -18.44
N LEU A 61 -4.80 7.16 -19.39
CA LEU A 61 -5.95 7.23 -20.28
C LEU A 61 -6.11 5.94 -21.09
N GLY A 62 -5.01 5.38 -21.60
CA GLY A 62 -5.00 4.12 -22.34
C GLY A 62 -5.47 2.94 -21.46
N TYR A 63 -5.07 2.90 -20.20
CA TYR A 63 -5.59 1.90 -19.25
C TYR A 63 -7.09 2.09 -18.97
N TRP A 64 -7.53 3.33 -18.74
CA TRP A 64 -8.95 3.63 -18.57
C TRP A 64 -9.77 3.18 -19.80
N GLN A 65 -9.30 3.46 -21.01
CA GLN A 65 -9.96 3.03 -22.25
C GLN A 65 -10.08 1.51 -22.35
N ARG A 66 -9.03 0.76 -22.00
CA ARG A 66 -9.09 -0.71 -21.96
C ARG A 66 -10.13 -1.22 -20.97
N MET A 67 -10.26 -0.61 -19.79
CA MET A 67 -11.32 -0.93 -18.83
C MET A 67 -12.71 -0.59 -19.40
N HIS A 68 -12.86 0.60 -19.96
CA HIS A 68 -14.11 1.07 -20.55
C HIS A 68 -14.57 0.18 -21.72
N ASP A 69 -13.67 -0.19 -22.59
CA ASP A 69 -13.99 -1.02 -23.76
C ASP A 69 -14.34 -2.47 -23.36
N GLY A 70 -13.77 -2.98 -22.29
CA GLY A 70 -14.13 -4.26 -21.71
C GLY A 70 -15.57 -4.34 -21.21
N ASP A 71 -16.20 -3.20 -20.90
CA ASP A 71 -17.58 -3.12 -20.45
C ASP A 71 -18.61 -3.07 -21.61
N LYS A 72 -18.19 -2.96 -22.86
CA LYS A 72 -19.04 -2.96 -24.05
C LYS A 72 -19.57 -4.34 -24.45
N LEU A 73 -19.45 -5.33 -23.57
CA LEU A 73 -19.92 -6.69 -23.83
C LEU A 73 -21.45 -6.78 -23.93
N PRO A 74 -21.99 -7.64 -24.82
CA PRO A 74 -23.43 -7.74 -25.02
C PRO A 74 -24.17 -8.18 -23.75
N LYS A 75 -25.37 -7.63 -23.55
CA LYS A 75 -26.30 -8.02 -22.48
C LYS A 75 -27.13 -9.27 -22.91
N PRO A 76 -27.62 -10.07 -21.96
CA PRO A 76 -27.56 -9.92 -20.50
C PRO A 76 -26.20 -10.31 -19.96
N LYS A 77 -25.76 -9.61 -18.92
CA LYS A 77 -24.44 -9.79 -18.30
C LYS A 77 -24.57 -10.36 -16.90
N PRO A 78 -24.93 -11.62 -16.74
CA PRO A 78 -25.19 -12.12 -15.39
C PRO A 78 -23.95 -12.15 -14.48
N LYS A 79 -22.72 -12.08 -15.04
CA LYS A 79 -21.49 -12.26 -14.26
C LYS A 79 -20.29 -11.59 -14.93
N LEU A 80 -20.19 -10.28 -14.82
CA LEU A 80 -19.16 -9.46 -15.50
C LEU A 80 -17.72 -9.79 -15.10
N SER A 81 -17.44 -10.12 -13.85
CA SER A 81 -16.09 -10.49 -13.47
C SER A 81 -15.66 -11.85 -14.01
N SER A 82 -16.61 -12.76 -14.30
CA SER A 82 -16.27 -13.99 -15.00
C SER A 82 -15.85 -13.70 -16.43
N THR A 83 -16.38 -12.64 -17.02
CA THR A 83 -16.07 -12.21 -18.38
C THR A 83 -14.65 -11.71 -18.52
N MET A 84 -14.23 -10.75 -17.66
CA MET A 84 -12.86 -10.24 -17.67
C MET A 84 -11.80 -11.27 -17.24
N GLY A 85 -12.21 -12.33 -16.58
CA GLY A 85 -11.29 -13.35 -16.12
C GLY A 85 -11.22 -14.62 -16.99
N ALA A 86 -12.25 -14.94 -17.77
CA ALA A 86 -12.38 -16.20 -18.50
C ALA A 86 -12.44 -16.04 -20.02
N THR A 87 -12.65 -14.82 -20.51
CA THR A 87 -12.74 -14.53 -21.94
C THR A 87 -11.39 -14.16 -22.52
N GLN A 88 -11.27 -14.20 -23.84
CA GLN A 88 -10.10 -13.70 -24.57
C GLN A 88 -9.83 -12.21 -24.27
N GLN A 89 -10.87 -11.40 -24.10
CA GLN A 89 -10.72 -9.99 -23.71
C GLN A 89 -10.11 -9.83 -22.32
N GLY A 90 -10.50 -10.65 -21.34
CA GLY A 90 -9.89 -10.64 -20.01
C GLY A 90 -8.42 -11.08 -20.05
N SER A 91 -8.09 -12.05 -20.89
CA SER A 91 -6.70 -12.46 -21.12
C SER A 91 -5.88 -11.35 -21.78
N ASN A 92 -6.42 -10.69 -22.80
CA ASN A 92 -5.77 -9.56 -23.47
C ASN A 92 -5.57 -8.37 -22.53
N PHE A 93 -6.56 -8.09 -21.66
CA PHE A 93 -6.44 -7.02 -20.66
C PHE A 93 -5.30 -7.29 -19.69
N ARG A 94 -5.17 -8.53 -19.21
CA ARG A 94 -4.08 -8.94 -18.31
C ARG A 94 -2.72 -8.89 -19.01
N ALA A 95 -2.64 -9.41 -20.24
CA ALA A 95 -1.42 -9.39 -21.04
C ALA A 95 -0.93 -7.95 -21.30
N ALA A 96 -1.86 -7.02 -21.55
CA ALA A 96 -1.52 -5.60 -21.73
C ALA A 96 -0.98 -4.91 -20.46
N ASN A 97 -1.07 -5.55 -19.31
CA ASN A 97 -0.59 -5.04 -18.03
C ASN A 97 0.63 -5.83 -17.50
N GLU A 98 1.16 -6.81 -18.24
CA GLU A 98 2.31 -7.64 -17.81
C GLU A 98 3.65 -6.89 -17.80
N THR A 99 3.68 -5.70 -18.37
CA THR A 99 4.88 -4.85 -18.43
C THR A 99 4.55 -3.43 -18.02
N SER A 100 5.52 -2.75 -17.41
CA SER A 100 5.40 -1.32 -17.09
C SER A 100 5.54 -0.46 -18.34
N SER A 101 4.88 0.71 -18.31
CA SER A 101 5.19 1.81 -19.23
C SER A 101 6.22 2.72 -18.57
N VAL A 102 7.25 3.13 -19.30
CA VAL A 102 8.30 4.00 -18.78
C VAL A 102 8.26 5.35 -19.53
N VAL A 103 8.25 6.44 -18.76
CA VAL A 103 8.29 7.81 -19.28
C VAL A 103 9.42 8.55 -18.59
N SER A 104 10.33 9.13 -19.37
CA SER A 104 11.37 10.02 -18.87
C SER A 104 10.84 11.46 -18.84
N LEU A 105 10.94 12.10 -17.68
CA LEU A 105 10.57 13.50 -17.48
C LEU A 105 11.75 14.46 -17.68
N GLY A 106 12.93 13.93 -18.04
CA GLY A 106 14.17 14.71 -18.11
C GLY A 106 14.87 14.82 -16.75
N GLY A 107 16.07 15.39 -16.73
CA GLY A 107 16.84 15.58 -15.49
C GLY A 107 17.19 14.30 -14.72
N GLY A 108 17.12 13.13 -15.35
CA GLY A 108 17.34 11.84 -14.70
C GLY A 108 16.09 11.28 -14.01
N VAL A 109 14.94 11.94 -14.13
CA VAL A 109 13.68 11.48 -13.54
C VAL A 109 12.93 10.57 -14.51
N GLU A 110 12.53 9.39 -14.04
CA GLU A 110 11.69 8.46 -14.79
C GLU A 110 10.46 8.04 -13.97
N ILE A 111 9.36 7.81 -14.67
CA ILE A 111 8.14 7.24 -14.11
C ILE A 111 7.87 5.90 -14.79
N HIS A 112 7.85 4.83 -13.99
CA HIS A 112 7.38 3.51 -14.40
C HIS A 112 5.95 3.33 -13.91
N THR A 113 5.03 3.01 -14.81
CA THR A 113 3.61 2.82 -14.48
C THR A 113 3.22 1.36 -14.67
N TRP A 114 2.68 0.77 -13.61
CA TRP A 114 2.12 -0.57 -13.61
C TRP A 114 0.61 -0.53 -13.43
N PHE A 115 -0.07 -1.44 -14.10
CA PHE A 115 -1.51 -1.67 -13.90
C PHE A 115 -1.77 -3.13 -13.55
N ALA A 116 -2.85 -3.37 -12.82
CA ALA A 116 -3.32 -4.69 -12.50
C ALA A 116 -4.80 -4.86 -12.92
N PRO A 117 -5.27 -6.11 -13.08
CA PRO A 117 -4.52 -7.34 -12.90
C PRO A 117 -3.50 -7.58 -14.03
N ASN A 118 -2.34 -8.10 -13.67
CA ASN A 118 -1.20 -8.30 -14.60
C ASN A 118 -0.67 -9.74 -14.62
N MET A 119 -1.39 -10.67 -14.01
CA MET A 119 -1.08 -12.09 -14.06
C MET A 119 -2.02 -12.81 -15.03
N PRO A 120 -1.51 -13.79 -15.80
CA PRO A 120 -2.36 -14.63 -16.66
C PRO A 120 -3.45 -15.36 -15.89
N GLN A 121 -3.15 -15.76 -14.66
CA GLN A 121 -4.08 -16.44 -13.76
C GLN A 121 -4.98 -15.43 -13.04
N ARG A 122 -6.26 -15.77 -12.90
CA ARG A 122 -7.24 -14.94 -12.21
C ARG A 122 -7.13 -14.96 -10.69
N LYS A 123 -6.57 -16.02 -10.15
CA LYS A 123 -6.40 -16.24 -8.71
C LYS A 123 -4.98 -16.66 -8.41
N LYS A 124 -4.49 -16.25 -7.25
CA LYS A 124 -3.26 -16.80 -6.69
C LYS A 124 -3.40 -18.33 -6.55
N PRO A 125 -2.42 -19.12 -6.99
CA PRO A 125 -2.43 -20.55 -6.75
C PRO A 125 -2.51 -20.86 -5.24
N THR A 126 -3.35 -21.81 -4.87
CA THR A 126 -3.57 -22.21 -3.47
C THR A 126 -2.75 -23.43 -3.05
N SER A 127 -1.97 -24.02 -3.97
CA SER A 127 -1.18 -25.20 -3.68
C SER A 127 -0.10 -24.91 -2.64
N LYS A 128 -0.11 -25.67 -1.54
CA LYS A 128 0.92 -25.61 -0.51
C LYS A 128 2.28 -26.16 -0.97
N THR A 129 2.31 -26.88 -2.09
CA THR A 129 3.50 -27.55 -2.62
C THR A 129 4.28 -26.72 -3.64
N LYS A 130 3.66 -25.68 -4.19
CA LYS A 130 4.34 -24.73 -5.10
C LYS A 130 4.01 -23.32 -4.67
N PRO A 131 4.99 -22.47 -4.35
CA PRO A 131 4.76 -21.06 -4.09
C PRO A 131 4.11 -20.42 -5.33
N ALA A 132 3.22 -19.47 -5.12
CA ALA A 132 2.66 -18.70 -6.22
C ALA A 132 3.78 -17.89 -6.90
N PRO A 133 3.81 -17.79 -8.23
CA PRO A 133 4.78 -16.94 -8.90
C PRO A 133 4.56 -15.49 -8.46
N VAL A 134 5.66 -14.80 -8.18
CA VAL A 134 5.62 -13.38 -7.83
C VAL A 134 5.16 -12.60 -9.06
N PRO A 135 4.12 -11.77 -8.95
CA PRO A 135 3.65 -10.95 -10.06
C PRO A 135 4.73 -9.99 -10.59
N PRO A 136 4.71 -9.63 -11.89
CA PRO A 136 5.78 -8.83 -12.52
C PRO A 136 5.95 -7.45 -11.89
N ASP A 137 4.88 -6.79 -11.50
CA ASP A 137 4.91 -5.52 -10.78
C ASP A 137 5.60 -5.64 -9.41
N LEU A 138 5.29 -6.70 -8.64
CA LEU A 138 5.94 -6.97 -7.36
C LEU A 138 7.39 -7.45 -7.53
N GLN A 139 7.71 -8.16 -8.63
CA GLN A 139 9.10 -8.49 -8.92
C GLN A 139 9.95 -7.23 -9.08
N GLU A 140 9.44 -6.20 -9.74
CA GLU A 140 10.14 -4.93 -9.87
C GLU A 140 10.29 -4.23 -8.52
N VAL A 141 9.23 -4.16 -7.71
CA VAL A 141 9.28 -3.58 -6.35
C VAL A 141 10.37 -4.28 -5.52
N TYR A 142 10.33 -5.61 -5.45
CA TYR A 142 11.29 -6.39 -4.66
C TYR A 142 12.72 -6.25 -5.17
N ARG A 143 12.91 -6.25 -6.49
CA ARG A 143 14.22 -6.01 -7.09
C ARG A 143 14.79 -4.65 -6.66
N ARG A 144 13.99 -3.58 -6.70
CA ARG A 144 14.41 -2.24 -6.28
C ARG A 144 14.76 -2.19 -4.79
N MET A 145 13.95 -2.82 -3.95
CA MET A 145 14.23 -2.91 -2.51
C MET A 145 15.56 -3.63 -2.23
N ARG A 146 15.84 -4.73 -2.95
CA ARG A 146 17.13 -5.46 -2.82
C ARG A 146 18.35 -4.67 -3.30
N MET A 147 18.15 -3.60 -4.06
CA MET A 147 19.21 -2.71 -4.53
C MET A 147 19.43 -1.51 -3.62
N ALA A 148 18.67 -1.38 -2.53
CA ALA A 148 18.83 -0.32 -1.56
C ALA A 148 20.25 -0.28 -0.98
N LYS A 149 20.74 0.93 -0.72
CA LYS A 149 22.08 1.20 -0.18
C LYS A 149 22.05 1.98 1.14
N GLU A 150 20.97 2.73 1.39
CA GLU A 150 20.84 3.59 2.56
C GLU A 150 19.60 3.25 3.40
N ALA A 151 18.43 3.16 2.74
CA ALA A 151 17.18 2.97 3.45
C ALA A 151 16.08 2.34 2.59
N VAL A 152 15.19 1.59 3.26
CA VAL A 152 13.88 1.17 2.77
C VAL A 152 12.84 1.62 3.79
N LEU A 153 12.02 2.61 3.42
CA LEU A 153 10.98 3.17 4.26
C LEU A 153 9.61 2.84 3.66
N PHE A 154 8.62 2.47 4.47
CA PHE A 154 7.33 2.10 3.92
C PHE A 154 6.12 2.37 4.82
N LEU A 155 4.98 2.65 4.17
CA LEU A 155 3.64 2.59 4.78
C LEU A 155 2.80 1.61 4.00
N ALA A 156 2.20 0.64 4.69
CA ALA A 156 1.42 -0.39 4.04
C ALA A 156 0.08 -0.65 4.73
N PHE A 157 -1.00 -0.60 3.95
CA PHE A 157 -2.32 -0.93 4.45
C PHE A 157 -2.47 -2.44 4.67
N TYR A 158 -2.44 -3.21 3.60
CA TYR A 158 -2.65 -4.65 3.61
C TYR A 158 -1.84 -5.35 2.52
N PRO A 159 -0.51 -5.49 2.68
CA PRO A 159 0.36 -6.08 1.66
C PRO A 159 0.27 -7.61 1.61
N GLY A 160 -0.73 -8.20 2.26
CA GLY A 160 -0.90 -9.62 2.41
C GLY A 160 -0.50 -10.11 3.80
N GLN A 161 -0.72 -11.39 4.03
CA GLN A 161 -0.32 -12.04 5.29
C GLN A 161 1.19 -12.28 5.32
N LYS A 162 1.71 -12.41 6.54
CA LYS A 162 3.05 -12.91 6.80
C LYS A 162 3.38 -14.12 5.91
N GLY A 163 4.45 -14.04 5.17
CA GLY A 163 4.94 -15.14 4.34
C GLY A 163 6.18 -14.74 3.58
N VAL A 164 6.79 -15.70 2.91
CA VAL A 164 8.08 -15.54 2.21
C VAL A 164 7.95 -14.55 1.04
N ASP A 165 6.76 -14.45 0.46
CA ASP A 165 6.51 -13.65 -0.74
C ASP A 165 5.65 -12.42 -0.43
N CYS A 166 6.09 -11.55 0.48
CA CYS A 166 5.42 -10.28 0.73
C CYS A 166 6.43 -9.14 0.83
N MET A 167 5.97 -7.93 0.57
CA MET A 167 6.80 -6.73 0.58
C MET A 167 7.51 -6.51 1.94
N ILE A 168 6.84 -6.82 3.05
CA ILE A 168 7.42 -6.67 4.39
C ILE A 168 8.52 -7.72 4.63
N GLY A 169 8.32 -8.95 4.18
CA GLY A 169 9.37 -9.99 4.22
C GLY A 169 10.60 -9.56 3.44
N GLU A 170 10.44 -9.00 2.25
CA GLU A 170 11.55 -8.45 1.46
C GLU A 170 12.26 -7.30 2.17
N ALA A 171 11.52 -6.38 2.82
CA ALA A 171 12.11 -5.29 3.59
C ALA A 171 12.98 -5.81 4.75
N ILE A 172 12.46 -6.79 5.50
CA ILE A 172 13.19 -7.43 6.60
C ILE A 172 14.45 -8.13 6.08
N ASP A 173 14.33 -8.86 4.97
CA ASP A 173 15.48 -9.58 4.37
C ASP A 173 16.56 -8.61 3.86
N VAL A 174 16.19 -7.43 3.36
CA VAL A 174 17.15 -6.38 3.00
C VAL A 174 17.94 -5.94 4.24
N GLY A 175 17.26 -5.59 5.34
CA GLY A 175 17.92 -5.18 6.57
C GLY A 175 18.76 -6.27 7.22
N ARG A 176 18.34 -7.54 7.14
CA ARG A 176 19.12 -8.69 7.63
C ARG A 176 20.40 -8.94 6.85
N LYS A 177 20.37 -8.70 5.55
CA LYS A 177 21.53 -8.90 4.67
C LYS A 177 22.57 -7.80 4.83
N ASP A 178 22.13 -6.58 5.09
CA ASP A 178 23.01 -5.44 5.27
C ASP A 178 22.50 -4.56 6.42
N SER A 179 23.20 -4.60 7.54
CA SER A 179 22.87 -3.85 8.75
C SER A 179 23.11 -2.34 8.62
N SER A 180 23.73 -1.88 7.56
CA SER A 180 23.91 -0.45 7.28
C SER A 180 22.67 0.18 6.63
N ILE A 181 21.76 -0.63 6.09
CA ILE A 181 20.53 -0.18 5.44
C ILE A 181 19.43 0.00 6.48
N LEU A 182 18.96 1.22 6.70
CA LEU A 182 17.85 1.50 7.61
C LEU A 182 16.53 0.97 7.01
N VAL A 183 15.81 0.12 7.75
CA VAL A 183 14.49 -0.35 7.36
C VAL A 183 13.46 0.09 8.39
N VAL A 184 12.58 1.01 8.00
CA VAL A 184 11.53 1.55 8.88
C VAL A 184 10.19 1.50 8.18
N GLY A 185 9.16 1.01 8.88
CA GLY A 185 7.83 0.98 8.30
C GLY A 185 6.70 0.95 9.30
N ALA A 186 5.51 1.32 8.82
CA ALA A 186 4.30 1.20 9.58
C ALA A 186 3.21 0.49 8.77
N VAL A 187 2.41 -0.33 9.46
CA VAL A 187 1.35 -1.14 8.86
C VAL A 187 0.02 -0.93 9.57
N SER A 188 -1.07 -1.00 8.83
CA SER A 188 -2.41 -0.85 9.41
C SER A 188 -2.94 -2.14 10.03
N SER A 189 -2.61 -3.27 9.45
CA SER A 189 -3.17 -4.57 9.82
C SER A 189 -2.24 -5.38 10.72
N SER A 190 -2.79 -6.00 11.76
CA SER A 190 -2.10 -7.00 12.58
C SER A 190 -1.53 -8.14 11.75
N HIS A 191 -2.25 -8.55 10.68
CA HIS A 191 -1.84 -9.61 9.77
C HIS A 191 -0.55 -9.30 9.00
N ALA A 192 -0.25 -8.02 8.82
CA ALA A 192 0.96 -7.57 8.14
C ALA A 192 2.19 -7.53 9.05
N MET A 193 1.99 -7.64 10.38
CA MET A 193 3.10 -7.62 11.32
C MET A 193 3.94 -8.89 11.22
N PRO A 194 5.27 -8.77 11.29
CA PRO A 194 6.15 -9.91 11.52
C PRO A 194 5.73 -10.64 12.80
N ASN A 195 5.86 -11.96 12.80
CA ASN A 195 5.48 -12.81 13.94
C ASN A 195 3.98 -12.82 14.30
N TYR A 196 3.12 -12.37 13.40
CA TYR A 196 1.69 -12.55 13.56
C TYR A 196 1.32 -14.04 13.67
N VAL A 197 0.54 -14.38 14.69
CA VAL A 197 0.02 -15.73 14.89
C VAL A 197 -1.50 -15.67 14.75
N ALA A 198 -2.03 -16.36 13.74
CA ALA A 198 -3.47 -16.48 13.56
C ALA A 198 -4.10 -17.31 14.68
N SER A 199 -5.11 -16.79 15.36
CA SER A 199 -5.84 -17.51 16.40
C SER A 199 -6.81 -18.54 15.81
N LYS A 200 -7.36 -18.29 14.63
CA LYS A 200 -8.24 -19.21 13.92
C LYS A 200 -8.20 -18.93 12.42
N LYS A 201 -8.07 -19.97 11.63
CA LYS A 201 -8.17 -19.91 10.17
C LYS A 201 -9.41 -20.63 9.69
N ASP A 202 -10.03 -20.14 8.63
CA ASP A 202 -11.01 -20.88 7.87
C ASP A 202 -10.32 -22.08 7.21
N LYS A 203 -10.92 -23.27 7.34
CA LYS A 203 -10.32 -24.53 6.86
C LYS A 203 -10.34 -24.64 5.33
N ASP A 204 -11.30 -24.00 4.70
CA ASP A 204 -11.53 -24.11 3.26
C ASP A 204 -10.83 -23.01 2.46
N THR A 205 -10.73 -21.81 3.04
CA THR A 205 -10.17 -20.64 2.36
C THR A 205 -8.77 -20.25 2.84
N ASP A 206 -8.30 -20.83 3.94
CA ASP A 206 -7.08 -20.42 4.68
C ASP A 206 -7.10 -18.94 5.13
N GLU A 207 -8.27 -18.31 5.06
CA GLU A 207 -8.47 -16.94 5.54
C GLU A 207 -8.59 -16.91 7.07
N VAL A 208 -8.05 -15.85 7.67
CA VAL A 208 -8.14 -15.66 9.12
C VAL A 208 -9.55 -15.22 9.49
N VAL A 209 -10.25 -16.07 10.22
CA VAL A 209 -11.64 -15.82 10.68
C VAL A 209 -11.65 -15.04 11.98
N VAL A 210 -10.62 -15.21 12.81
CA VAL A 210 -10.45 -14.48 14.07
C VAL A 210 -9.07 -13.84 14.05
N GLU A 211 -9.04 -12.54 14.26
CA GLU A 211 -7.80 -11.78 14.35
C GLU A 211 -6.92 -12.33 15.46
N GLY A 212 -5.72 -12.75 15.11
CA GLY A 212 -4.73 -13.27 16.04
C GLY A 212 -4.03 -12.16 16.81
N ASP A 213 -3.25 -12.52 17.79
CA ASP A 213 -2.39 -11.56 18.47
C ASP A 213 -1.15 -11.28 17.64
N SER A 214 -0.75 -10.02 17.61
CA SER A 214 0.51 -9.60 17.03
C SER A 214 1.13 -8.51 17.89
N PRO A 215 2.47 -8.46 17.99
CA PRO A 215 3.12 -7.37 18.68
C PRO A 215 2.76 -6.02 18.02
N SER A 216 2.72 -4.97 18.82
CA SER A 216 2.51 -3.59 18.31
C SER A 216 3.76 -3.06 17.60
N THR A 217 4.93 -3.58 17.95
CA THR A 217 6.24 -3.24 17.38
C THR A 217 7.01 -4.48 17.02
N PHE A 218 7.84 -4.38 15.99
CA PHE A 218 8.85 -5.37 15.64
C PHE A 218 10.17 -4.64 15.45
N GLU A 219 11.20 -5.04 16.18
CA GLU A 219 12.54 -4.47 16.11
C GLU A 219 13.56 -5.63 16.01
N GLU A 220 14.42 -5.56 14.99
CA GLU A 220 15.48 -6.52 14.76
C GLU A 220 16.67 -5.81 14.09
N GLY A 221 17.69 -5.47 14.88
CA GLY A 221 18.86 -4.74 14.39
C GLY A 221 18.47 -3.35 13.82
N ASN A 222 18.65 -3.21 12.52
CA ASN A 222 18.35 -2.02 11.73
C ASN A 222 16.93 -2.01 11.15
N VAL A 223 16.09 -2.96 11.53
CA VAL A 223 14.70 -3.08 11.06
C VAL A 223 13.74 -2.72 12.18
N ALA A 224 12.86 -1.75 11.93
CA ALA A 224 11.84 -1.32 12.87
C ALA A 224 10.48 -1.17 12.18
N ILE A 225 9.49 -1.91 12.64
CA ILE A 225 8.13 -1.90 12.07
C ILE A 225 7.12 -1.70 13.20
N VAL A 226 6.15 -0.81 12.98
CA VAL A 226 5.09 -0.55 13.94
C VAL A 226 3.71 -0.81 13.32
N ARG A 227 2.79 -1.27 14.14
CA ARG A 227 1.39 -1.37 13.78
C ARG A 227 0.62 -0.14 14.24
N ALA A 228 -0.21 0.39 13.35
CA ALA A 228 -1.16 1.43 13.72
C ALA A 228 -2.13 0.93 14.82
N SER A 229 -2.39 1.80 15.78
CA SER A 229 -3.34 1.56 16.86
C SER A 229 -4.28 2.73 17.02
N ARG A 230 -5.51 2.46 17.44
CA ARG A 230 -6.49 3.50 17.77
C ARG A 230 -6.12 4.18 19.09
N ILE A 231 -6.56 5.41 19.25
CA ILE A 231 -6.58 6.08 20.55
C ILE A 231 -7.65 5.40 21.41
N ASP A 232 -7.34 5.17 22.68
CA ASP A 232 -8.36 4.74 23.65
C ASP A 232 -9.41 5.87 23.78
N GLU A 233 -10.70 5.51 23.64
CA GLU A 233 -11.83 6.45 23.73
C GLU A 233 -11.89 7.22 25.06
N LYS A 234 -11.20 6.72 26.09
CA LYS A 234 -11.10 7.37 27.40
C LYS A 234 -10.04 8.44 27.51
N THR A 235 -9.34 8.75 26.43
CA THR A 235 -8.34 9.82 26.42
C THR A 235 -8.95 11.13 25.92
N LEU A 236 -8.37 12.26 26.31
CA LEU A 236 -8.78 13.60 25.86
C LEU A 236 -8.89 13.70 24.32
N LEU A 237 -8.02 13.02 23.58
CA LEU A 237 -8.07 12.97 22.11
C LEU A 237 -9.23 12.11 21.59
N GLY A 238 -9.63 11.07 22.33
CA GLY A 238 -10.84 10.31 22.06
C GLY A 238 -12.10 11.17 22.26
N ASP A 239 -12.12 11.97 23.30
CA ASP A 239 -13.22 12.91 23.59
C ASP A 239 -13.37 14.00 22.51
N LEU A 240 -12.27 14.40 21.87
CA LEU A 240 -12.31 15.32 20.73
C LEU A 240 -12.81 14.70 19.42
N GLY A 241 -13.08 13.39 19.41
CA GLY A 241 -13.61 12.68 18.25
C GLY A 241 -12.68 12.57 17.04
N VAL A 242 -11.42 12.88 17.21
CA VAL A 242 -10.44 12.99 16.11
C VAL A 242 -10.23 11.68 15.34
N GLU A 243 -10.52 10.52 15.94
CA GLU A 243 -10.44 9.21 15.26
C GLU A 243 -11.76 8.43 15.26
N GLN A 244 -12.87 9.04 15.68
CA GLN A 244 -14.19 8.39 15.78
C GLN A 244 -14.94 8.27 14.44
N LEU A 245 -14.35 8.70 13.33
CA LEU A 245 -14.96 8.63 12.00
C LEU A 245 -15.23 7.20 11.50
N THR A 246 -14.81 6.20 12.25
CA THR A 246 -15.14 4.79 11.98
C THR A 246 -16.27 4.35 12.88
N ALA A 247 -17.49 4.82 12.59
CA ALA A 247 -18.70 4.37 13.26
C ALA A 247 -18.81 2.84 13.27
N LYS A 248 -19.16 2.30 14.46
CA LYS A 248 -19.74 0.97 14.70
C LYS A 248 -19.46 -0.10 13.64
N GLY A 249 -18.38 -0.86 13.82
CA GLY A 249 -18.15 -2.12 13.08
C GLY A 249 -17.31 -2.01 11.80
N GLY A 250 -16.77 -0.86 11.44
CA GLY A 250 -15.83 -0.72 10.34
C GLY A 250 -14.39 -1.10 10.75
N ILE A 251 -13.64 -1.70 9.85
CA ILE A 251 -12.20 -1.85 10.00
C ILE A 251 -11.61 -0.44 10.04
N GLY A 252 -11.18 0.00 11.20
CA GLY A 252 -10.47 1.25 11.35
C GLY A 252 -9.09 1.16 10.70
N ALA A 253 -9.05 1.20 9.38
CA ALA A 253 -7.81 1.36 8.67
C ALA A 253 -7.33 2.77 8.93
N ILE A 254 -6.25 2.89 9.64
CA ILE A 254 -5.70 4.17 10.02
C ILE A 254 -4.61 4.55 9.03
N ILE A 255 -3.73 3.61 8.66
CA ILE A 255 -2.77 3.75 7.57
C ILE A 255 -3.40 3.15 6.31
N HIS A 256 -3.76 3.99 5.36
CA HIS A 256 -4.25 3.55 4.05
C HIS A 256 -3.27 3.87 2.92
N ASP A 257 -2.12 4.41 3.26
CA ASP A 257 -0.99 4.56 2.36
C ASP A 257 -0.49 3.23 1.80
N LYS A 258 0.06 3.30 0.60
CA LYS A 258 0.79 2.22 -0.07
C LYS A 258 2.03 2.86 -0.67
N ILE A 259 3.05 3.02 0.17
CA ILE A 259 4.27 3.76 -0.15
C ILE A 259 5.47 2.88 0.16
N VAL A 260 6.46 2.89 -0.74
CA VAL A 260 7.83 2.46 -0.46
C VAL A 260 8.77 3.55 -0.96
N VAL A 261 9.68 3.98 -0.11
CA VAL A 261 10.74 4.94 -0.43
C VAL A 261 12.08 4.22 -0.26
N ILE A 262 12.92 4.30 -1.27
CA ILE A 262 14.23 3.67 -1.29
C ILE A 262 15.28 4.74 -1.50
N ASP A 263 16.28 4.78 -0.64
CA ASP A 263 17.45 5.66 -0.71
C ASP A 263 17.10 7.14 -0.97
N PRO A 264 16.27 7.79 -0.14
CA PRO A 264 15.67 9.09 -0.46
C PRO A 264 16.66 10.23 -0.69
N ARG A 265 17.91 10.10 -0.20
CA ARG A 265 18.96 11.10 -0.37
C ARG A 265 19.82 10.86 -1.62
N SER A 266 19.71 9.67 -2.20
CA SER A 266 20.48 9.26 -3.38
C SER A 266 19.98 9.94 -4.65
N PRO A 267 20.85 10.17 -5.65
CA PRO A 267 20.42 10.47 -7.00
C PRO A 267 19.54 9.37 -7.63
N ASP A 268 19.76 8.12 -7.20
CA ASP A 268 19.02 6.93 -7.69
C ASP A 268 17.77 6.63 -6.82
N CYS A 269 17.33 7.62 -6.01
CA CYS A 269 16.19 7.46 -5.12
C CYS A 269 14.94 6.94 -5.85
N THR A 270 14.12 6.19 -5.12
CA THR A 270 12.89 5.62 -5.68
C THR A 270 11.71 5.87 -4.74
N VAL A 271 10.58 6.30 -5.29
CA VAL A 271 9.29 6.37 -4.59
C VAL A 271 8.29 5.50 -5.34
N ILE A 272 7.67 4.57 -4.63
CA ILE A 272 6.62 3.68 -5.14
C ILE A 272 5.32 4.06 -4.44
N LEU A 273 4.27 4.33 -5.21
CA LEU A 273 2.96 4.71 -4.68
C LEU A 273 1.82 4.37 -5.65
N GLY A 274 0.59 4.51 -5.19
CA GLY A 274 -0.61 4.29 -6.00
C GLY A 274 -1.75 3.66 -5.22
N SER A 275 -2.67 3.02 -5.92
CA SER A 275 -3.77 2.28 -5.31
C SER A 275 -3.36 0.87 -4.86
N HIS A 276 -2.29 0.33 -5.42
CA HIS A 276 -1.83 -1.05 -5.28
C HIS A 276 -1.39 -1.36 -3.84
N ASN A 277 -2.02 -2.34 -3.20
CA ASN A 277 -1.70 -2.74 -1.82
C ASN A 277 -0.36 -3.48 -1.66
N LEU A 278 0.47 -3.56 -2.69
CA LEU A 278 1.79 -4.22 -2.70
C LEU A 278 1.71 -5.70 -2.29
N GLY A 279 0.62 -6.35 -2.65
CA GLY A 279 0.37 -7.76 -2.35
C GLY A 279 -0.22 -8.52 -3.54
N PHE A 280 -0.09 -9.84 -3.52
CA PHE A 280 -0.50 -10.71 -4.64
C PHE A 280 -1.95 -10.55 -5.06
N LYS A 281 -2.89 -10.32 -4.11
CA LYS A 281 -4.31 -10.10 -4.44
C LYS A 281 -4.49 -8.89 -5.36
N ALA A 282 -3.76 -7.83 -5.13
CA ALA A 282 -3.79 -6.64 -5.96
C ALA A 282 -3.39 -6.96 -7.41
N SER A 283 -2.24 -7.60 -7.60
CA SER A 283 -1.72 -7.95 -8.93
C SER A 283 -2.53 -9.04 -9.65
N TYR A 284 -3.11 -10.00 -8.91
CA TYR A 284 -3.86 -11.11 -9.51
C TYR A 284 -5.31 -10.77 -9.83
N SER A 285 -5.94 -9.91 -9.02
CA SER A 285 -7.40 -9.88 -8.97
C SER A 285 -8.04 -8.51 -9.08
N ASN A 286 -7.38 -7.46 -8.59
CA ASN A 286 -7.97 -6.13 -8.55
C ASN A 286 -7.62 -5.31 -9.78
N ASP A 287 -8.44 -4.29 -10.07
CA ASP A 287 -8.01 -3.21 -10.94
C ASP A 287 -7.22 -2.21 -10.09
N GLU A 288 -5.93 -2.08 -10.35
CA GLU A 288 -5.01 -1.24 -9.58
C GLU A 288 -4.11 -0.42 -10.50
N ASN A 289 -3.52 0.62 -9.93
CA ASN A 289 -2.38 1.31 -10.50
C ASN A 289 -1.26 1.45 -9.47
N MET A 290 -0.05 1.45 -9.96
CA MET A 290 1.16 1.72 -9.19
C MET A 290 2.12 2.52 -10.07
N ILE A 291 2.70 3.57 -9.52
CA ILE A 291 3.78 4.31 -10.16
C ILE A 291 5.05 4.18 -9.33
N ILE A 292 6.16 4.14 -10.04
CA ILE A 292 7.51 4.13 -9.48
C ILE A 292 8.23 5.33 -10.05
N VAL A 293 8.53 6.32 -9.22
CA VAL A 293 9.27 7.52 -9.58
C VAL A 293 10.72 7.33 -9.17
N THR A 294 11.65 7.45 -10.09
CA THR A 294 13.09 7.37 -9.83
C THR A 294 13.77 8.69 -10.11
N GLY A 295 14.83 9.01 -9.36
CA GLY A 295 15.68 10.17 -9.59
C GLY A 295 15.10 11.52 -9.12
N HIS A 296 13.91 11.54 -8.52
CA HIS A 296 13.29 12.78 -8.03
C HIS A 296 13.51 12.94 -6.51
N ARG A 297 14.68 13.47 -6.15
CA ARG A 297 15.14 13.53 -4.76
C ARG A 297 14.22 14.33 -3.83
N GLU A 298 13.71 15.49 -4.27
CA GLU A 298 12.80 16.30 -3.44
C GLU A 298 11.51 15.52 -3.10
N LEU A 299 10.95 14.84 -4.09
CA LEU A 299 9.79 13.97 -3.88
C LEU A 299 10.12 12.84 -2.91
N ALA A 300 11.25 12.16 -3.10
CA ALA A 300 11.66 11.05 -2.25
C ALA A 300 11.88 11.50 -0.80
N MET A 301 12.48 12.67 -0.58
CA MET A 301 12.64 13.25 0.75
C MET A 301 11.30 13.60 1.39
N ALA A 302 10.38 14.21 0.65
CA ALA A 302 9.04 14.54 1.17
C ALA A 302 8.28 13.28 1.60
N TYR A 303 8.30 12.22 0.80
CA TYR A 303 7.69 10.94 1.15
C TYR A 303 8.42 10.23 2.29
N ALA A 304 9.74 10.34 2.39
CA ALA A 304 10.51 9.78 3.50
C ALA A 304 10.11 10.44 4.84
N VAL A 305 10.00 11.77 4.86
CA VAL A 305 9.52 12.51 6.05
C VAL A 305 8.13 12.06 6.44
N HIS A 306 7.20 11.98 5.49
CA HIS A 306 5.84 11.49 5.76
C HIS A 306 5.84 10.07 6.35
N VAL A 307 6.64 9.15 5.82
CA VAL A 307 6.74 7.78 6.38
C VAL A 307 7.25 7.81 7.81
N LEU A 308 8.29 8.59 8.08
CA LEU A 308 8.90 8.68 9.42
C LEU A 308 7.94 9.33 10.42
N ASP A 309 7.22 10.38 10.04
CA ASP A 309 6.23 11.04 10.90
C ASP A 309 5.11 10.07 11.30
N VAL A 310 4.57 9.30 10.33
CA VAL A 310 3.55 8.30 10.60
C VAL A 310 4.10 7.16 11.48
N TYR A 311 5.33 6.71 11.20
CA TYR A 311 6.00 5.69 12.00
C TYR A 311 6.19 6.15 13.46
N ASP A 312 6.75 7.34 13.69
CA ASP A 312 7.00 7.85 15.03
C ASP A 312 5.71 8.06 15.82
N HIS A 313 4.65 8.55 15.16
CA HIS A 313 3.34 8.70 15.77
C HIS A 313 2.80 7.36 16.31
N TYR A 314 2.86 6.27 15.54
CA TYR A 314 2.38 4.97 15.98
C TYR A 314 3.34 4.25 16.91
N ARG A 315 4.64 4.46 16.77
CA ARG A 315 5.65 3.95 17.70
C ARG A 315 5.44 4.54 19.10
N PHE A 316 5.23 5.84 19.20
CA PHE A 316 4.90 6.49 20.46
C PHE A 316 3.66 5.87 21.12
N ARG A 317 2.58 5.70 20.37
CA ARG A 317 1.34 5.05 20.85
C ARG A 317 1.58 3.60 21.31
N ALA A 318 2.36 2.85 20.57
CA ALA A 318 2.66 1.45 20.92
C ALA A 318 3.39 1.39 22.28
N ILE A 319 4.39 2.24 22.49
CA ILE A 319 5.15 2.34 23.74
C ILE A 319 4.22 2.73 24.90
N GLU A 320 3.37 3.73 24.71
CA GLU A 320 2.41 4.18 25.74
C GLU A 320 1.40 3.09 26.11
N ASN A 321 0.88 2.36 25.12
CA ASN A 321 -0.02 1.25 25.35
C ASN A 321 0.66 0.10 26.13
N ASP A 322 1.91 -0.21 25.81
CA ASP A 322 2.68 -1.24 26.53
C ASP A 322 3.00 -0.82 27.96
N ARG A 323 3.30 0.46 28.18
CA ARG A 323 3.47 1.02 29.54
C ARG A 323 2.21 0.86 30.37
N LYS A 324 1.05 1.25 29.83
CA LYS A 324 -0.25 1.12 30.50
C LYS A 324 -0.58 -0.34 30.84
N LYS A 325 -0.35 -1.28 29.91
CA LYS A 325 -0.55 -2.72 30.15
C LYS A 325 0.33 -3.25 31.29
N LYS A 326 1.54 -2.70 31.45
CA LYS A 326 2.48 -3.05 32.53
C LYS A 326 2.22 -2.29 33.84
N GLY A 327 1.12 -1.53 33.95
CA GLY A 327 0.78 -0.72 35.11
C GLY A 327 1.73 0.46 35.36
N LYS A 328 2.54 0.84 34.36
CA LYS A 328 3.40 2.00 34.45
C LYS A 328 2.63 3.27 34.10
N LYS A 329 3.02 4.39 34.72
CA LYS A 329 2.47 5.71 34.40
C LYS A 329 2.82 6.06 32.95
N GLY A 330 1.82 6.35 32.12
CA GLY A 330 2.02 6.85 30.76
C GLY A 330 2.32 8.35 30.75
N TRP A 331 2.50 8.90 29.56
CA TRP A 331 2.66 10.34 29.36
C TRP A 331 1.47 11.12 29.94
N SER A 332 1.75 12.22 30.61
CA SER A 332 0.76 13.06 31.29
C SER A 332 -0.09 13.92 30.35
N GLY A 333 0.29 14.03 29.08
CA GLY A 333 -0.29 14.97 28.11
C GLY A 333 0.38 16.36 28.12
N PHE A 334 1.30 16.60 29.04
CA PHE A 334 1.99 17.89 29.18
C PHE A 334 3.49 17.72 28.99
N LEU A 335 4.13 18.77 28.50
CA LEU A 335 5.60 18.83 28.46
C LEU A 335 6.14 18.84 29.87
N GLU A 336 7.24 18.15 30.11
CA GLU A 336 7.98 18.26 31.35
C GLU A 336 8.60 19.67 31.46
N VAL A 337 8.67 20.18 32.67
CA VAL A 337 9.21 21.53 32.93
C VAL A 337 10.74 21.58 32.92
N ASP A 338 11.37 20.43 32.84
CA ASP A 338 12.81 20.22 32.80
C ASP A 338 13.19 19.17 31.74
N ASP A 339 14.46 18.83 31.62
CA ASP A 339 15.02 17.93 30.62
C ASP A 339 14.87 16.43 30.92
N ARG A 340 14.18 16.05 31.99
CA ARG A 340 13.92 14.63 32.37
C ARG A 340 13.11 13.87 31.35
N TRP A 341 12.45 14.56 30.40
CA TRP A 341 11.79 13.91 29.28
C TRP A 341 12.77 13.12 28.38
N GLN A 342 14.07 13.46 28.45
CA GLN A 342 15.13 12.74 27.72
C GLN A 342 15.52 11.41 28.38
N GLU A 343 15.09 11.15 29.61
CA GLU A 343 15.40 9.94 30.39
C GLU A 343 14.38 8.80 30.15
N HIS A 344 13.42 9.03 29.29
CA HIS A 344 12.32 8.12 28.95
C HIS A 344 12.40 7.74 27.49
#